data_4dcba0dc77aac5619a9f64e2797f7d77
#
_entry.id   4dcba0dc77aac5619a9f64e2797f7d77
#
_cell.length_a   1.000
_cell.length_b   1.000
_cell.length_c   1.000
_cell.angle_alpha   90.00
_cell.angle_beta   90.00
_cell.angle_gamma   90.00
#
_symmetry.space_group_name_H-M   'P 1'
#
loop_
_entity.id
_entity.type
_entity.pdbx_description
1 polymer ?
#
loop_
_entity_poly.entity_id
_entity_poly.type
_entity_poly.pdbx_seq_one_letter_code
_entity_poly.pdbx_strand_id
1 'polypeptide(L)'
;MHLANRIAICITFAAATLTANAQQQQPKSPVTITPSADSAAPHNWTTEQILTCTVSDCWQLAGRNETTFFDIIQQLAEISAQTRGLTLPDNAEAGRSTGEYIKAKAHTDHGQLLYAIVDAAIRKVGKPAATN
;
A
#
# COMPACT_ATOMS: atom_id res chain seq x y z
N MET A 1 69.49 22.81 25.86
CA MET A 1 69.01 23.44 27.08
C MET A 1 67.49 23.41 27.08
N HIS A 2 66.94 22.70 28.03
CA HIS A 2 65.67 22.94 28.74
C HIS A 2 64.41 23.12 27.90
N LEU A 3 63.29 22.67 28.22
CA LEU A 3 62.73 22.01 29.43
C LEU A 3 61.44 21.27 29.04
N ALA A 4 61.26 20.20 29.70
CA ALA A 4 60.03 19.46 29.76
C ALA A 4 58.79 20.34 30.05
N ASN A 5 57.69 20.07 29.39
CA ASN A 5 56.41 20.28 30.03
C ASN A 5 55.46 19.10 29.72
N ARG A 6 55.23 18.34 30.74
CA ARG A 6 54.26 17.27 30.77
C ARG A 6 52.87 17.86 30.92
N ILE A 7 52.06 17.70 29.95
CA ILE A 7 50.61 17.92 30.15
C ILE A 7 49.91 16.57 29.96
N ALA A 8 49.43 16.04 31.07
CA ALA A 8 48.57 14.90 31.10
C ALA A 8 47.19 15.31 30.50
N ILE A 9 46.84 14.67 29.40
CA ILE A 9 45.50 14.80 28.86
C ILE A 9 44.70 13.60 29.29
N CYS A 10 43.75 13.84 30.18
CA CYS A 10 42.73 12.88 30.58
C CYS A 10 41.92 12.47 29.33
N ILE A 11 42.02 11.21 28.96
CA ILE A 11 41.19 10.61 27.93
C ILE A 11 39.85 10.25 28.61
N THR A 12 38.87 11.10 28.46
CA THR A 12 37.49 10.74 28.79
C THR A 12 36.97 9.82 27.70
N PHE A 13 36.80 8.56 28.05
CA PHE A 13 36.07 7.60 27.24
C PHE A 13 34.61 8.04 27.15
N ALA A 14 34.25 8.64 26.02
CA ALA A 14 32.85 8.77 25.64
C ALA A 14 32.39 7.43 25.09
N ALA A 15 31.61 6.71 25.85
CA ALA A 15 30.90 5.53 25.40
C ALA A 15 29.89 5.95 24.32
N ALA A 16 30.26 5.72 23.06
CA ALA A 16 29.32 5.81 21.97
C ALA A 16 28.37 4.62 22.08
N THR A 17 27.16 4.85 22.59
CA THR A 17 26.06 3.92 22.47
C THR A 17 25.68 3.82 21.00
N LEU A 18 26.14 2.77 20.34
CA LEU A 18 25.62 2.34 19.06
C LEU A 18 24.17 1.94 19.28
N THR A 19 23.25 2.86 19.03
CA THR A 19 21.87 2.50 18.77
C THR A 19 21.88 1.75 17.45
N ALA A 20 21.88 0.43 17.53
CA ALA A 20 21.55 -0.42 16.40
C ALA A 20 20.13 -0.04 15.96
N ASN A 21 20.00 0.76 14.91
CA ASN A 21 18.80 0.83 14.12
C ASN A 21 18.63 -0.58 13.51
N ALA A 22 17.93 -1.43 14.24
CA ALA A 22 17.33 -2.59 13.65
C ALA A 22 16.35 -2.03 12.60
N GLN A 23 16.77 -1.96 11.35
CA GLN A 23 15.87 -1.90 10.22
C GLN A 23 15.02 -3.16 10.35
N GLN A 24 13.86 -2.99 10.94
CA GLN A 24 12.79 -3.96 10.83
C GLN A 24 12.53 -4.07 9.32
N GLN A 25 13.11 -5.10 8.72
CA GLN A 25 12.60 -5.64 7.47
C GLN A 25 11.15 -6.00 7.77
N GLN A 26 10.28 -5.05 7.46
CA GLN A 26 8.85 -5.26 7.49
C GLN A 26 8.58 -6.44 6.56
N PRO A 27 8.07 -7.58 7.09
CA PRO A 27 7.76 -8.71 6.23
C PRO A 27 6.81 -8.18 5.16
N LYS A 28 7.11 -8.50 3.91
CA LYS A 28 6.26 -8.20 2.77
C LYS A 28 4.86 -8.69 3.09
N SER A 29 4.02 -7.80 3.62
CA SER A 29 2.66 -8.15 4.01
C SER A 29 1.91 -8.60 2.77
N PRO A 30 1.22 -9.73 2.81
CA PRO A 30 0.33 -10.12 1.72
C PRO A 30 -0.65 -8.98 1.49
N VAL A 31 -0.87 -8.63 0.23
CA VAL A 31 -1.82 -7.60 -0.16
C VAL A 31 -3.21 -8.04 0.28
N THR A 32 -3.67 -7.48 1.38
CA THR A 32 -5.00 -7.75 1.91
C THR A 32 -5.83 -6.50 1.67
N ILE A 33 -6.86 -6.61 0.84
CA ILE A 33 -7.84 -5.54 0.66
C ILE A 33 -8.79 -5.60 1.84
N THR A 34 -8.51 -4.77 2.85
CA THR A 34 -9.37 -4.59 4.02
C THR A 34 -10.09 -3.27 3.85
N PRO A 35 -11.42 -3.22 3.96
CA PRO A 35 -12.13 -1.95 3.95
C PRO A 35 -11.70 -1.16 5.19
N SER A 36 -10.82 -0.18 4.98
CA SER A 36 -10.38 0.75 6.03
C SER A 36 -11.18 2.03 5.90
N ALA A 37 -12.00 2.30 6.88
CA ALA A 37 -12.79 3.53 6.96
C ALA A 37 -11.95 4.81 7.19
N ASP A 38 -10.61 4.72 7.20
CA ASP A 38 -9.73 5.78 7.68
C ASP A 38 -8.55 6.11 6.73
N SER A 39 -8.63 5.75 5.45
CA SER A 39 -7.59 6.12 4.48
C SER A 39 -7.88 7.48 3.83
N ALA A 40 -8.11 8.51 4.64
CA ALA A 40 -8.12 9.89 4.18
C ALA A 40 -6.71 10.52 4.19
N ALA A 41 -5.70 9.80 3.69
CA ALA A 41 -4.47 10.46 3.29
C ALA A 41 -4.78 11.34 2.07
N PRO A 42 -4.27 12.59 1.99
CA PRO A 42 -4.51 13.43 0.83
C PRO A 42 -3.88 12.78 -0.40
N HIS A 43 -4.70 12.20 -1.25
CA HIS A 43 -4.29 11.63 -2.51
C HIS A 43 -4.24 12.72 -3.59
N ASN A 44 -3.26 12.64 -4.48
CA ASN A 44 -3.08 13.59 -5.59
C ASN A 44 -3.97 13.25 -6.80
N TRP A 45 -5.05 12.50 -6.62
CA TRP A 45 -5.97 12.11 -7.70
C TRP A 45 -7.43 12.32 -7.31
N THR A 46 -8.27 12.47 -8.33
CA THR A 46 -9.71 12.52 -8.19
C THR A 46 -10.33 11.15 -8.41
N THR A 47 -11.54 10.94 -7.89
CA THR A 47 -12.31 9.70 -8.15
C THR A 47 -12.50 9.45 -9.64
N GLU A 48 -12.77 10.49 -10.42
CA GLU A 48 -12.94 10.37 -11.87
C GLU A 48 -11.67 9.88 -12.56
N GLN A 49 -10.49 10.40 -12.15
CA GLN A 49 -9.21 9.95 -12.71
C GLN A 49 -9.00 8.46 -12.47
N ILE A 50 -9.25 7.95 -11.27
CA ILE A 50 -9.04 6.53 -10.98
C ILE A 50 -10.10 5.62 -11.60
N LEU A 51 -11.31 6.10 -11.84
CA LEU A 51 -12.36 5.33 -12.52
C LEU A 51 -12.11 5.16 -14.02
N THR A 52 -11.36 6.07 -14.63
CA THR A 52 -11.13 6.11 -16.07
C THR A 52 -9.72 5.74 -16.50
N CYS A 53 -8.77 5.57 -15.55
CA CYS A 53 -7.40 5.24 -15.88
C CYS A 53 -7.23 3.76 -16.28
N THR A 54 -6.36 3.51 -17.26
CA THR A 54 -5.86 2.16 -17.54
C THR A 54 -4.92 1.70 -16.42
N VAL A 55 -4.56 0.43 -16.40
CA VAL A 55 -3.54 -0.08 -15.45
C VAL A 55 -2.25 0.74 -15.55
N SER A 56 -1.79 1.03 -16.77
CA SER A 56 -0.58 1.82 -17.00
C SER A 56 -0.72 3.25 -16.49
N ASP A 57 -1.84 3.91 -16.78
CA ASP A 57 -2.07 5.30 -16.35
C ASP A 57 -2.21 5.41 -14.84
N CYS A 58 -2.93 4.49 -14.21
CA CYS A 58 -3.05 4.43 -12.75
C CYS A 58 -1.69 4.18 -12.08
N TRP A 59 -0.84 3.34 -12.68
CA TRP A 59 0.53 3.13 -12.21
C TRP A 59 1.37 4.40 -12.26
N GLN A 60 1.24 5.18 -13.34
CA GLN A 60 1.91 6.49 -13.44
C GLN A 60 1.31 7.50 -12.46
N LEU A 61 -0.02 7.54 -12.32
CA LEU A 61 -0.72 8.38 -11.35
C LEU A 61 -0.28 8.10 -9.91
N ALA A 62 0.01 6.85 -9.60
CA ALA A 62 0.59 6.41 -8.33
C ALA A 62 2.09 6.76 -8.18
N GLY A 63 2.68 7.49 -9.12
CA GLY A 63 4.11 7.79 -9.10
C GLY A 63 5.00 6.56 -9.26
N ARG A 64 4.50 5.49 -9.87
CA ARG A 64 5.15 4.17 -10.01
C ARG A 64 5.51 3.55 -8.65
N ASN A 65 4.76 3.88 -7.62
CA ASN A 65 4.92 3.38 -6.27
C ASN A 65 3.86 2.31 -6.01
N GLU A 66 4.30 1.12 -5.58
CA GLU A 66 3.41 -0.03 -5.37
C GLU A 66 2.39 0.24 -4.25
N THR A 67 2.81 0.85 -3.13
CA THR A 67 1.91 1.17 -2.02
C THR A 67 0.82 2.14 -2.46
N THR A 68 1.19 3.21 -3.12
CA THR A 68 0.26 4.21 -3.65
C THR A 68 -0.68 3.62 -4.71
N PHE A 69 -0.18 2.70 -5.52
CA PHE A 69 -1.01 1.97 -6.49
C PHE A 69 -2.05 1.08 -5.80
N PHE A 70 -1.68 0.44 -4.69
CA PHE A 70 -2.64 -0.31 -3.88
C PHE A 70 -3.70 0.57 -3.23
N ASP A 71 -3.37 1.80 -2.83
CA ASP A 71 -4.36 2.76 -2.33
C ASP A 71 -5.43 3.06 -3.40
N ILE A 72 -5.03 3.22 -4.67
CA ILE A 72 -5.95 3.36 -5.79
C ILE A 72 -6.83 2.12 -5.94
N ILE A 73 -6.25 0.91 -5.91
CA ILE A 73 -7.00 -0.35 -6.02
C ILE A 73 -8.01 -0.48 -4.88
N GLN A 74 -7.63 -0.15 -3.66
CA GLN A 74 -8.50 -0.21 -2.50
C GLN A 74 -9.68 0.75 -2.65
N GLN A 75 -9.43 1.98 -3.05
CA GLN A 75 -10.49 2.97 -3.28
C GLN A 75 -11.45 2.52 -4.39
N LEU A 76 -10.94 1.94 -5.48
CA LEU A 76 -11.77 1.37 -6.54
C LEU A 76 -12.59 0.16 -6.07
N ALA A 77 -12.04 -0.66 -5.18
CA ALA A 77 -12.75 -1.79 -4.58
C ALA A 77 -13.91 -1.33 -3.70
N GLU A 78 -13.71 -0.28 -2.90
CA GLU A 78 -14.75 0.33 -2.08
C GLU A 78 -15.86 0.92 -2.95
N ILE A 79 -15.52 1.66 -4.00
CA ILE A 79 -16.48 2.23 -4.95
C ILE A 79 -17.29 1.11 -5.62
N SER A 80 -16.65 0.05 -6.07
CA SER A 80 -17.32 -1.10 -6.69
C SER A 80 -18.28 -1.79 -5.71
N ALA A 81 -17.83 -2.05 -4.49
CA ALA A 81 -18.66 -2.67 -3.46
C ALA A 81 -19.88 -1.82 -3.11
N GLN A 82 -19.69 -0.52 -2.89
CA GLN A 82 -20.79 0.42 -2.60
C GLN A 82 -21.80 0.51 -3.75
N THR A 83 -21.31 0.67 -4.98
CA THR A 83 -22.16 0.80 -6.17
C THR A 83 -23.02 -0.44 -6.40
N ARG A 84 -22.52 -1.61 -5.99
CA ARG A 84 -23.21 -2.90 -6.16
C ARG A 84 -23.97 -3.38 -4.92
N GLY A 85 -23.92 -2.64 -3.82
CA GLY A 85 -24.50 -3.08 -2.55
C GLY A 85 -23.88 -4.38 -2.04
N LEU A 86 -22.56 -4.51 -2.20
CA LEU A 86 -21.81 -5.68 -1.75
C LEU A 86 -21.06 -5.35 -0.46
N THR A 87 -21.00 -6.34 0.43
CA THR A 87 -20.09 -6.34 1.58
C THR A 87 -18.88 -7.19 1.25
N LEU A 88 -17.70 -6.65 1.46
CA LEU A 88 -16.46 -7.40 1.28
C LEU A 88 -16.20 -8.29 2.51
N PRO A 89 -15.74 -9.53 2.30
CA PRO A 89 -15.39 -10.39 3.42
C PRO A 89 -14.17 -9.85 4.16
N ASP A 90 -14.30 -9.71 5.47
CA ASP A 90 -13.22 -9.27 6.34
C ASP A 90 -12.33 -10.46 6.77
N ASN A 91 -11.64 -11.05 5.79
CA ASN A 91 -10.65 -12.08 6.05
C ASN A 91 -9.45 -11.98 5.11
N ALA A 92 -8.28 -12.30 5.65
CA ALA A 92 -6.99 -12.18 4.95
C ALA A 92 -6.91 -13.06 3.68
N GLU A 93 -7.58 -14.20 3.65
CA GLU A 93 -7.55 -15.11 2.50
C GLU A 93 -8.30 -14.54 1.31
N ALA A 94 -9.50 -14.00 1.53
CA ALA A 94 -10.27 -13.35 0.47
C ALA A 94 -9.53 -12.10 -0.06
N GLY A 95 -8.93 -11.30 0.82
CA GLY A 95 -8.14 -10.15 0.43
C GLY A 95 -6.94 -10.53 -0.43
N ARG A 96 -6.20 -11.57 -0.03
CA ARG A 96 -5.06 -12.09 -0.80
C ARG A 96 -5.49 -12.63 -2.16
N SER A 97 -6.50 -13.47 -2.21
CA SER A 97 -7.03 -14.05 -3.46
C SER A 97 -7.49 -12.96 -4.43
N THR A 98 -8.15 -11.92 -3.92
CA THR A 98 -8.57 -10.75 -4.69
C THR A 98 -7.36 -9.99 -5.24
N GLY A 99 -6.36 -9.73 -4.41
CA GLY A 99 -5.12 -9.05 -4.80
C GLY A 99 -4.34 -9.81 -5.86
N GLU A 100 -4.21 -11.13 -5.73
CA GLU A 100 -3.55 -12.00 -6.72
C GLU A 100 -4.29 -12.00 -8.06
N TYR A 101 -5.62 -12.06 -8.04
CA TYR A 101 -6.42 -11.96 -9.26
C TYR A 101 -6.21 -10.63 -9.99
N ILE A 102 -6.28 -9.51 -9.25
CA ILE A 102 -6.07 -8.16 -9.81
C ILE A 102 -4.67 -8.06 -10.40
N LYS A 103 -3.65 -8.51 -9.66
CA LYS A 103 -2.26 -8.50 -10.10
C LYS A 103 -2.06 -9.30 -11.39
N ALA A 104 -2.58 -10.52 -11.43
CA ALA A 104 -2.47 -11.37 -12.62
C ALA A 104 -3.12 -10.72 -13.86
N LYS A 105 -4.30 -10.13 -13.71
CA LYS A 105 -5.00 -9.44 -14.80
C LYS A 105 -4.30 -8.17 -15.23
N ALA A 106 -3.84 -7.35 -14.30
CA ALA A 106 -3.10 -6.14 -14.59
C ALA A 106 -1.78 -6.41 -15.34
N HIS A 107 -1.10 -7.51 -15.03
CA HIS A 107 0.10 -7.93 -15.77
C HIS A 107 -0.19 -8.43 -17.18
N THR A 108 -1.39 -8.97 -17.42
CA THR A 108 -1.74 -9.51 -18.74
C THR A 108 -2.06 -8.39 -19.74
N ASP A 109 -2.69 -7.32 -19.29
CA ASP A 109 -3.12 -6.22 -20.15
C ASP A 109 -3.05 -4.88 -19.39
N HIS A 110 -1.99 -4.13 -19.66
CA HIS A 110 -1.78 -2.81 -19.07
C HIS A 110 -2.68 -1.71 -19.67
N GLY A 111 -3.28 -1.97 -20.82
CA GLY A 111 -4.22 -1.07 -21.49
C GLY A 111 -5.65 -1.19 -21.00
N GLN A 112 -5.97 -2.21 -20.19
CA GLN A 112 -7.28 -2.40 -19.64
C GLN A 112 -7.58 -1.37 -18.53
N LEU A 113 -8.84 -0.96 -18.40
CA LEU A 113 -9.28 -0.12 -17.28
C LEU A 113 -9.06 -0.84 -15.96
N LEU A 114 -8.34 -0.20 -15.05
CA LEU A 114 -8.06 -0.79 -13.73
C LEU A 114 -9.36 -1.05 -12.96
N TYR A 115 -10.32 -0.12 -13.03
CA TYR A 115 -11.63 -0.29 -12.41
C TYR A 115 -12.36 -1.56 -12.88
N ALA A 116 -12.30 -1.89 -14.17
CA ALA A 116 -12.95 -3.10 -14.70
C ALA A 116 -12.35 -4.38 -14.11
N ILE A 117 -11.04 -4.42 -13.92
CA ILE A 117 -10.35 -5.55 -13.28
C ILE A 117 -10.76 -5.67 -11.81
N VAL A 118 -10.72 -4.55 -11.09
CA VAL A 118 -11.09 -4.49 -9.66
C VAL A 118 -12.54 -4.87 -9.47
N ASP A 119 -13.45 -4.31 -10.25
CA ASP A 119 -14.88 -4.62 -10.19
C ASP A 119 -15.16 -6.12 -10.45
N ALA A 120 -14.48 -6.74 -11.41
CA ALA A 120 -14.59 -8.16 -11.65
C ALA A 120 -14.09 -9.00 -10.46
N ALA A 121 -13.04 -8.56 -9.78
CA ALA A 121 -12.54 -9.22 -8.58
C ALA A 121 -13.53 -9.10 -7.41
N ILE A 122 -14.07 -7.89 -7.18
CA ILE A 122 -15.03 -7.60 -6.10
C ILE A 122 -16.31 -8.41 -6.27
N ARG A 123 -16.82 -8.57 -7.49
CA ARG A 123 -17.99 -9.43 -7.76
C ARG A 123 -17.78 -10.90 -7.43
N LYS A 124 -16.55 -11.39 -7.43
CA LYS A 124 -16.24 -12.78 -7.09
C LYS A 124 -16.27 -13.04 -5.60
N VAL A 125 -15.84 -12.07 -4.80
CA VAL A 125 -15.68 -12.23 -3.35
C VAL A 125 -16.75 -11.53 -2.53
N GLY A 126 -17.40 -10.50 -3.08
CA GLY A 126 -18.43 -9.74 -2.42
C GLY A 126 -19.71 -10.55 -2.19
N LYS A 127 -20.34 -10.30 -1.06
CA LYS A 127 -21.65 -10.86 -0.70
C LYS A 127 -22.69 -9.73 -0.70
N PRO A 128 -23.95 -10.00 -1.07
CA PRO A 128 -24.99 -9.01 -0.93
C PRO A 128 -25.03 -8.43 0.50
N ALA A 129 -25.08 -7.10 0.63
CA ALA A 129 -25.27 -6.49 1.93
C ALA A 129 -26.59 -6.94 2.52
N ALA A 130 -26.60 -7.28 3.82
CA ALA A 130 -27.84 -7.64 4.50
C ALA A 130 -28.81 -6.44 4.45
N THR A 131 -29.96 -6.63 3.84
CA THR A 131 -31.08 -5.67 3.87
C THR A 131 -31.70 -5.79 5.26
N ASN A 132 -31.53 -4.78 6.10
CA ASN A 132 -32.32 -4.63 7.32
C ASN A 132 -33.67 -4.03 7.01
#